data_7de80e251a38e8a9e2706a7f26106d02
#
_entry.id   7de80e251a38e8a9e2706a7f26106d02
#
_cell.length_a   1.000
_cell.length_b   1.000
_cell.length_c   1.000
_cell.angle_alpha   90.00
_cell.angle_beta   90.00
_cell.angle_gamma   90.00
#
_symmetry.space_group_name_H-M   'P 1'
#
loop_
_entity.id
_entity.type
_entity.pdbx_description
1 polymer ?
#
loop_
_entity_poly.entity_id
_entity_poly.type
_entity_poly.pdbx_seq_one_letter_code
_entity_poly.pdbx_strand_id
1 'polypeptide(L)'
;MPLQANLQDISPTQVLNLVNLAGKTGMLTVYEGIATGEMDAMNKPKQKAGDERCRIAFKGGKLIHATAGADQESDLIAVLNRAGKLSDSQVKIIRERAKSSSDKAIALLLINANYATQNDIVTSIQQHMLEVVHNMLTWRDGPFRFDDDTMPSSDRILVPLDVENIILEYTRRAKENDQLMRELPDLNVSLKFPENAKEKFKGVHLSVEEWRVVSFVNPKNSIKQIAKANNMSDMEIRRIVYGLMMANLVQVMKPDTSGAGAAKSPAASGASAAAAATKQRQARKAQVQSSVVNKLIDKIKSL
;
A
#
# COMPACT_ATOMS: atom_id res chain seq x y z
N MET A 1 10.30 -10.40 33.49
CA MET A 1 10.72 -9.02 33.11
C MET A 1 10.22 -8.75 31.71
N PRO A 2 9.61 -7.61 31.43
CA PRO A 2 9.20 -7.27 30.07
C PRO A 2 10.44 -7.24 29.16
N LEU A 3 10.35 -7.85 27.97
CA LEU A 3 11.38 -7.76 26.97
C LEU A 3 11.30 -6.35 26.33
N GLN A 4 12.37 -5.57 26.48
CA GLN A 4 12.47 -4.23 25.90
C GLN A 4 13.74 -4.14 25.05
N ALA A 5 13.63 -3.62 23.84
CA ALA A 5 14.77 -3.35 22.96
C ALA A 5 14.37 -2.31 21.92
N ASN A 6 15.25 -2.08 20.92
CA ASN A 6 14.98 -1.17 19.81
C ASN A 6 15.02 -1.96 18.49
N LEU A 7 14.15 -1.57 17.55
CA LEU A 7 14.12 -2.15 16.20
C LEU A 7 15.40 -1.86 15.38
N GLN A 8 16.23 -0.92 15.83
CA GLN A 8 17.59 -0.71 15.29
C GLN A 8 18.54 -1.87 15.60
N ASP A 9 18.30 -2.61 16.68
CA ASP A 9 19.17 -3.70 17.17
C ASP A 9 18.63 -5.07 16.79
N ILE A 10 17.30 -5.21 16.80
CA ILE A 10 16.61 -6.46 16.47
C ILE A 10 15.52 -6.13 15.45
N SER A 11 15.62 -6.71 14.25
CA SER A 11 14.64 -6.46 13.19
C SER A 11 13.23 -6.91 13.59
N PRO A 12 12.16 -6.26 13.09
CA PRO A 12 10.78 -6.67 13.38
C PRO A 12 10.51 -8.15 13.06
N THR A 13 11.08 -8.66 11.99
CA THR A 13 10.98 -10.09 11.62
C THR A 13 11.58 -11.00 12.69
N GLN A 14 12.74 -10.62 13.27
CA GLN A 14 13.36 -11.38 14.34
C GLN A 14 12.53 -11.34 15.62
N VAL A 15 11.93 -10.18 15.96
CA VAL A 15 11.04 -10.04 17.14
C VAL A 15 9.83 -10.98 16.99
N LEU A 16 9.14 -10.95 15.83
CA LEU A 16 8.01 -11.86 15.58
C LEU A 16 8.41 -13.33 15.68
N ASN A 17 9.55 -13.68 15.11
CA ASN A 17 10.06 -15.05 15.13
C ASN A 17 10.41 -15.52 16.55
N LEU A 18 11.02 -14.66 17.38
CA LEU A 18 11.29 -14.96 18.78
C LEU A 18 10.01 -15.22 19.58
N VAL A 19 8.98 -14.37 19.41
CA VAL A 19 7.69 -14.55 20.08
C VAL A 19 7.02 -15.86 19.66
N ASN A 20 7.06 -16.18 18.37
CA ASN A 20 6.48 -17.40 17.81
C ASN A 20 7.21 -18.66 18.33
N LEU A 21 8.55 -18.73 18.17
CA LEU A 21 9.36 -19.88 18.60
C LEU A 21 9.30 -20.13 20.11
N ALA A 22 9.23 -19.06 20.89
CA ALA A 22 9.08 -19.16 22.35
C ALA A 22 7.66 -19.49 22.81
N GLY A 23 6.70 -19.59 21.88
CA GLY A 23 5.29 -19.83 22.21
C GLY A 23 4.70 -18.78 23.14
N LYS A 24 5.16 -17.52 23.07
CA LYS A 24 4.81 -16.47 24.01
C LYS A 24 3.34 -16.07 23.93
N THR A 25 2.77 -15.76 25.10
CA THR A 25 1.46 -15.10 25.24
C THR A 25 1.68 -13.74 25.86
N GLY A 26 1.15 -12.68 25.25
CA GLY A 26 1.34 -11.32 25.73
C GLY A 26 1.14 -10.29 24.61
N MET A 27 1.56 -9.06 24.88
CA MET A 27 1.38 -7.92 23.99
C MET A 27 2.71 -7.25 23.65
N LEU A 28 2.98 -7.16 22.35
CA LEU A 28 4.07 -6.39 21.78
C LEU A 28 3.55 -4.98 21.47
N THR A 29 4.15 -3.97 22.08
CA THR A 29 3.90 -2.56 21.76
C THR A 29 5.15 -1.96 21.14
N VAL A 30 4.99 -1.31 20.00
CA VAL A 30 6.07 -0.60 19.30
C VAL A 30 5.77 0.89 19.35
N TYR A 31 6.80 1.68 19.68
CA TYR A 31 6.72 3.12 19.85
C TYR A 31 7.50 3.86 18.74
N GLU A 32 7.16 5.10 18.54
CA GLU A 32 7.97 6.02 17.76
C GLU A 32 9.31 6.28 18.49
N GLY A 33 10.41 6.23 17.74
CA GLY A 33 11.73 6.53 18.28
C GLY A 33 12.01 8.02 18.26
N ILE A 34 12.05 8.66 19.42
CA ILE A 34 12.44 10.06 19.57
C ILE A 34 13.93 10.11 19.91
N ALA A 35 14.76 10.70 19.01
CA ALA A 35 16.19 10.85 19.25
C ALA A 35 16.43 11.74 20.49
N THR A 36 17.26 11.25 21.44
CA THR A 36 17.60 12.02 22.67
C THR A 36 18.82 12.93 22.49
N GLY A 37 19.49 12.87 21.32
CA GLY A 37 20.74 13.59 21.09
C GLY A 37 22.00 12.91 21.70
N GLU A 38 21.81 11.84 22.47
CA GLU A 38 22.89 11.02 23.00
C GLU A 38 23.21 9.85 22.06
N MET A 39 24.47 9.42 22.07
CA MET A 39 24.90 8.18 21.36
C MET A 39 25.01 7.03 22.38
N ASP A 40 24.70 5.82 21.92
CA ASP A 40 24.95 4.60 22.68
C ASP A 40 26.42 4.14 22.55
N ALA A 41 26.77 3.03 23.22
CA ALA A 41 28.11 2.45 23.15
C ALA A 41 28.54 2.00 21.75
N MET A 42 27.60 1.84 20.80
CA MET A 42 27.82 1.45 19.41
C MET A 42 27.75 2.64 18.44
N ASN A 43 27.76 3.88 18.97
CA ASN A 43 27.67 5.12 18.22
C ASN A 43 26.36 5.26 17.41
N LYS A 44 25.27 4.67 17.90
CA LYS A 44 23.92 4.85 17.38
C LYS A 44 23.16 5.89 18.20
N PRO A 45 22.27 6.69 17.61
CA PRO A 45 21.46 7.66 18.36
C PRO A 45 20.52 6.92 19.33
N LYS A 46 20.65 7.21 20.64
CA LYS A 46 19.72 6.71 21.64
C LYS A 46 18.32 7.25 21.34
N GLN A 47 17.33 6.38 21.45
CA GLN A 47 15.94 6.74 21.26
C GLN A 47 15.14 6.52 22.54
N LYS A 48 14.28 7.48 22.85
CA LYS A 48 13.23 7.35 23.87
C LYS A 48 11.92 6.95 23.19
N ALA A 49 11.08 6.19 23.89
CA ALA A 49 9.74 5.88 23.43
C ALA A 49 8.89 7.16 23.34
N GLY A 50 8.40 7.42 22.16
CA GLY A 50 7.41 8.44 21.84
C GLY A 50 5.99 7.85 21.81
N ASP A 51 5.20 8.27 20.84
CA ASP A 51 3.84 7.79 20.67
C ASP A 51 3.80 6.31 20.24
N GLU A 52 2.73 5.66 20.61
CA GLU A 52 2.51 4.27 20.26
C GLU A 52 2.17 4.13 18.79
N ARG A 53 2.96 3.34 18.06
CA ARG A 53 2.77 3.10 16.62
C ARG A 53 1.87 1.89 16.36
N CYS A 54 2.00 0.83 17.14
CA CYS A 54 1.12 -0.33 17.06
C CYS A 54 1.18 -1.18 18.31
N ARG A 55 0.10 -1.96 18.52
CA ARG A 55 0.01 -3.06 19.48
C ARG A 55 -0.33 -4.35 18.79
N ILE A 56 0.36 -5.42 19.15
CA ILE A 56 0.17 -6.74 18.56
C ILE A 56 0.08 -7.75 19.70
N ALA A 57 -1.02 -8.47 19.78
CA ALA A 57 -1.26 -9.47 20.81
C ALA A 57 -1.02 -10.89 20.29
N PHE A 58 -0.39 -11.70 21.13
CA PHE A 58 -0.04 -13.10 20.83
C PHE A 58 -0.64 -14.03 21.88
N LYS A 59 -0.99 -15.24 21.45
CA LYS A 59 -1.40 -16.33 22.33
C LYS A 59 -0.76 -17.63 21.85
N GLY A 60 0.13 -18.20 22.68
CA GLY A 60 0.87 -19.42 22.32
C GLY A 60 1.68 -19.25 21.03
N GLY A 61 2.31 -18.08 20.83
CA GLY A 61 3.08 -17.75 19.62
C GLY A 61 2.25 -17.29 18.42
N LYS A 62 0.92 -17.54 18.38
CA LYS A 62 0.06 -17.10 17.29
C LYS A 62 -0.36 -15.65 17.48
N LEU A 63 -0.41 -14.91 16.38
CA LEU A 63 -0.98 -13.56 16.34
C LEU A 63 -2.50 -13.65 16.50
N ILE A 64 -3.08 -12.93 17.46
CA ILE A 64 -4.52 -12.97 17.72
C ILE A 64 -5.22 -11.63 17.55
N HIS A 65 -4.47 -10.52 17.60
CA HIS A 65 -5.00 -9.17 17.43
C HIS A 65 -3.88 -8.20 17.07
N ALA A 66 -4.18 -7.18 16.27
CA ALA A 66 -3.23 -6.10 15.95
C ALA A 66 -3.99 -4.79 15.75
N THR A 67 -3.45 -3.69 16.29
CA THR A 67 -3.97 -2.33 16.13
C THR A 67 -2.84 -1.38 15.77
N ALA A 68 -3.14 -0.37 14.95
CA ALA A 68 -2.22 0.71 14.59
C ALA A 68 -2.57 1.96 15.40
N GLY A 69 -1.60 2.57 16.10
CA GLY A 69 -1.78 3.78 16.86
C GLY A 69 -2.72 3.65 18.05
N ALA A 70 -3.23 4.78 18.53
CA ALA A 70 -4.20 4.83 19.61
C ALA A 70 -5.55 4.22 19.17
N ASP A 71 -6.16 3.44 20.02
CA ASP A 71 -7.28 2.51 19.85
C ASP A 71 -8.52 2.96 19.04
N GLN A 72 -8.69 4.25 18.75
CA GLN A 72 -9.93 4.79 18.17
C GLN A 72 -10.17 4.47 16.70
N GLU A 73 -9.14 4.16 15.93
CA GLU A 73 -9.26 3.83 14.50
C GLU A 73 -9.35 2.32 14.21
N SER A 74 -9.32 1.51 15.24
CA SER A 74 -9.28 0.05 15.14
C SER A 74 -10.54 -0.63 15.68
N ASP A 75 -11.66 0.10 15.79
CA ASP A 75 -12.96 -0.50 16.09
C ASP A 75 -13.46 -1.33 14.91
N LEU A 76 -14.29 -2.34 15.16
CA LEU A 76 -14.81 -3.23 14.13
C LEU A 76 -15.52 -2.46 12.99
N ILE A 77 -16.19 -1.36 13.32
CA ILE A 77 -16.93 -0.56 12.34
C ILE A 77 -15.95 0.12 11.36
N ALA A 78 -14.85 0.69 11.89
CA ALA A 78 -13.83 1.32 11.06
C ALA A 78 -13.11 0.29 10.16
N VAL A 79 -12.82 -0.89 10.70
CA VAL A 79 -12.21 -2.01 9.95
C VAL A 79 -13.12 -2.43 8.79
N LEU A 80 -14.41 -2.63 9.02
CA LEU A 80 -15.38 -3.04 7.99
C LEU A 80 -15.65 -1.93 6.96
N ASN A 81 -15.65 -0.66 7.38
CA ASN A 81 -15.77 0.47 6.45
C ASN A 81 -14.54 0.53 5.53
N ARG A 82 -13.33 0.43 6.08
CA ARG A 82 -12.09 0.40 5.29
C ARG A 82 -12.03 -0.78 4.31
N ALA A 83 -12.57 -1.93 4.71
CA ALA A 83 -12.71 -3.10 3.84
C ALA A 83 -13.85 -2.96 2.78
N GLY A 84 -14.55 -1.84 2.74
CA GLY A 84 -15.66 -1.58 1.81
C GLY A 84 -16.92 -2.43 2.07
N LYS A 85 -17.02 -3.05 3.25
CA LYS A 85 -18.18 -3.86 3.65
C LYS A 85 -19.33 -3.03 4.22
N LEU A 86 -19.03 -1.81 4.68
CA LEU A 86 -20.01 -0.85 5.18
C LEU A 86 -19.85 0.48 4.43
N SER A 87 -20.95 1.09 4.05
CA SER A 87 -20.95 2.45 3.52
C SER A 87 -20.88 3.49 4.65
N ASP A 88 -20.43 4.71 4.35
CA ASP A 88 -20.33 5.80 5.34
C ASP A 88 -21.67 6.14 6.00
N SER A 89 -22.79 6.00 5.27
CA SER A 89 -24.13 6.18 5.82
C SER A 89 -24.49 5.10 6.85
N GLN A 90 -24.14 3.84 6.58
CA GLN A 90 -24.33 2.72 7.50
C GLN A 90 -23.48 2.89 8.75
N VAL A 91 -22.22 3.30 8.60
CA VAL A 91 -21.29 3.59 9.72
C VAL A 91 -21.90 4.59 10.68
N LYS A 92 -22.47 5.70 10.20
CA LYS A 92 -23.12 6.72 11.04
C LYS A 92 -24.27 6.12 11.86
N ILE A 93 -25.17 5.39 11.20
CA ILE A 93 -26.34 4.78 11.86
C ILE A 93 -25.90 3.75 12.92
N ILE A 94 -24.89 2.93 12.60
CA ILE A 94 -24.40 1.90 13.52
C ILE A 94 -23.72 2.55 14.73
N ARG A 95 -22.90 3.57 14.53
CA ARG A 95 -22.25 4.31 15.64
C ARG A 95 -23.25 4.99 16.56
N GLU A 96 -24.34 5.53 16.04
CA GLU A 96 -25.41 6.12 16.88
C GLU A 96 -26.11 5.07 17.74
N ARG A 97 -26.35 3.87 17.20
CA ARG A 97 -27.05 2.79 17.88
C ARG A 97 -26.16 1.98 18.82
N ALA A 98 -24.85 1.92 18.56
CA ALA A 98 -23.90 1.05 19.21
C ALA A 98 -22.86 1.80 20.09
N LYS A 99 -23.19 2.99 20.60
CA LYS A 99 -22.28 3.91 21.33
C LYS A 99 -21.45 3.30 22.46
N SER A 100 -21.86 2.16 23.02
CA SER A 100 -21.17 1.49 24.14
C SER A 100 -21.13 -0.03 23.94
N SER A 101 -21.31 -0.50 22.72
CA SER A 101 -21.38 -1.94 22.44
C SER A 101 -19.99 -2.50 22.18
N SER A 102 -19.73 -3.73 22.67
CA SER A 102 -18.51 -4.48 22.35
C SER A 102 -18.45 -4.83 20.84
N ASP A 103 -17.25 -5.08 20.30
CA ASP A 103 -17.08 -5.54 18.92
C ASP A 103 -17.92 -6.81 18.62
N LYS A 104 -18.04 -7.69 19.62
CA LYS A 104 -18.88 -8.89 19.52
C LYS A 104 -20.37 -8.57 19.38
N ALA A 105 -20.87 -7.61 20.14
CA ALA A 105 -22.27 -7.16 20.06
C ALA A 105 -22.54 -6.46 18.71
N ILE A 106 -21.59 -5.63 18.25
CA ILE A 106 -21.67 -4.98 16.94
C ILE A 106 -21.68 -6.02 15.82
N ALA A 107 -20.80 -7.03 15.90
CA ALA A 107 -20.77 -8.11 14.92
C ALA A 107 -22.11 -8.85 14.80
N LEU A 108 -22.72 -9.20 15.95
CA LEU A 108 -24.02 -9.84 15.98
C LEU A 108 -25.13 -8.94 15.38
N LEU A 109 -25.11 -7.65 15.70
CA LEU A 109 -26.04 -6.68 15.13
C LEU A 109 -25.91 -6.62 13.59
N LEU A 110 -24.68 -6.57 13.07
CA LEU A 110 -24.42 -6.53 11.63
C LEU A 110 -24.87 -7.79 10.91
N ILE A 111 -24.64 -8.96 11.52
CA ILE A 111 -25.07 -10.25 10.96
C ILE A 111 -26.61 -10.33 10.96
N ASN A 112 -27.27 -9.98 12.05
CA ASN A 112 -28.72 -10.02 12.17
C ASN A 112 -29.43 -9.02 11.24
N ALA A 113 -28.78 -7.90 10.95
CA ALA A 113 -29.27 -6.89 10.02
C ALA A 113 -28.90 -7.20 8.54
N ASN A 114 -28.24 -8.31 8.26
CA ASN A 114 -27.72 -8.70 6.94
C ASN A 114 -26.80 -7.63 6.29
N TYR A 115 -26.08 -6.84 7.09
CA TYR A 115 -25.09 -5.88 6.58
C TYR A 115 -23.74 -6.53 6.27
N ALA A 116 -23.38 -7.59 7.03
CA ALA A 116 -22.15 -8.35 6.83
C ALA A 116 -22.34 -9.80 7.26
N THR A 117 -21.68 -10.71 6.59
CA THR A 117 -21.62 -12.12 7.02
C THR A 117 -20.51 -12.31 8.07
N GLN A 118 -20.58 -13.42 8.82
CA GLN A 118 -19.51 -13.79 9.74
C GLN A 118 -18.15 -13.89 9.02
N ASN A 119 -18.13 -14.43 7.81
CA ASN A 119 -16.93 -14.57 7.01
C ASN A 119 -16.39 -13.20 6.59
N ASP A 120 -17.25 -12.23 6.21
CA ASP A 120 -16.83 -10.87 5.91
C ASP A 120 -16.15 -10.21 7.09
N ILE A 121 -16.69 -10.38 8.30
CA ILE A 121 -16.13 -9.82 9.54
C ILE A 121 -14.75 -10.41 9.81
N VAL A 122 -14.63 -11.74 9.82
CA VAL A 122 -13.38 -12.45 10.10
C VAL A 122 -12.32 -12.07 9.07
N THR A 123 -12.65 -12.10 7.78
CA THR A 123 -11.72 -11.77 6.70
C THR A 123 -11.26 -10.31 6.78
N SER A 124 -12.16 -9.38 7.10
CA SER A 124 -11.80 -7.97 7.23
C SER A 124 -10.86 -7.72 8.42
N ILE A 125 -11.11 -8.38 9.56
CA ILE A 125 -10.21 -8.33 10.73
C ILE A 125 -8.85 -8.91 10.38
N GLN A 126 -8.79 -10.06 9.71
CA GLN A 126 -7.54 -10.68 9.27
C GLN A 126 -6.74 -9.75 8.36
N GLN A 127 -7.39 -9.15 7.36
CA GLN A 127 -6.74 -8.20 6.45
C GLN A 127 -6.19 -6.99 7.18
N HIS A 128 -6.96 -6.41 8.11
CA HIS A 128 -6.50 -5.30 8.92
C HIS A 128 -5.29 -5.68 9.79
N MET A 129 -5.33 -6.82 10.47
CA MET A 129 -4.21 -7.32 11.26
C MET A 129 -2.94 -7.52 10.41
N LEU A 130 -3.09 -8.12 9.23
CA LEU A 130 -1.99 -8.31 8.28
C LEU A 130 -1.41 -6.98 7.81
N GLU A 131 -2.25 -5.98 7.54
CA GLU A 131 -1.83 -4.63 7.15
C GLU A 131 -1.00 -3.96 8.25
N VAL A 132 -1.46 -4.01 9.51
CA VAL A 132 -0.73 -3.48 10.67
C VAL A 132 0.63 -4.15 10.81
N VAL A 133 0.68 -5.49 10.74
CA VAL A 133 1.93 -6.24 10.87
C VAL A 133 2.87 -5.99 9.69
N HIS A 134 2.36 -5.95 8.46
CA HIS A 134 3.17 -5.61 7.29
C HIS A 134 3.78 -4.22 7.39
N ASN A 135 3.03 -3.23 7.88
CA ASN A 135 3.55 -1.89 8.14
C ASN A 135 4.67 -1.92 9.19
N MET A 136 4.46 -2.63 10.31
CA MET A 136 5.49 -2.80 11.34
C MET A 136 6.76 -3.46 10.78
N LEU A 137 6.64 -4.45 9.92
CA LEU A 137 7.78 -5.13 9.31
C LEU A 137 8.64 -4.23 8.42
N THR A 138 8.11 -3.09 7.96
CA THR A 138 8.88 -2.09 7.20
C THR A 138 9.71 -1.15 8.07
N TRP A 139 9.43 -1.07 9.38
CA TRP A 139 10.11 -0.14 10.29
C TRP A 139 11.52 -0.60 10.57
N ARG A 140 12.43 0.36 10.68
CA ARG A 140 13.85 0.11 10.93
C ARG A 140 14.32 0.66 12.26
N ASP A 141 13.44 1.39 12.96
CA ASP A 141 13.71 2.04 14.23
C ASP A 141 12.45 2.10 15.10
N GLY A 142 12.67 2.39 16.36
CA GLY A 142 11.65 2.54 17.37
C GLY A 142 11.82 1.55 18.53
N PRO A 143 11.69 2.03 19.78
CA PRO A 143 11.68 1.17 20.95
C PRO A 143 10.45 0.26 20.92
N PHE A 144 10.61 -0.96 21.39
CA PHE A 144 9.48 -1.87 21.60
C PHE A 144 9.52 -2.50 22.98
N ARG A 145 8.35 -2.92 23.47
CA ARG A 145 8.15 -3.62 24.71
C ARG A 145 7.22 -4.80 24.51
N PHE A 146 7.60 -5.95 25.03
CA PHE A 146 6.72 -7.11 25.12
C PHE A 146 6.33 -7.34 26.57
N ASP A 147 5.03 -7.27 26.85
CA ASP A 147 4.44 -7.51 28.18
C ASP A 147 3.84 -8.92 28.19
N ASP A 148 4.47 -9.83 28.95
CA ASP A 148 3.98 -11.20 29.13
C ASP A 148 2.58 -11.18 29.76
N ASP A 149 1.75 -12.15 29.40
CA ASP A 149 0.39 -12.39 29.93
C ASP A 149 -0.61 -11.22 29.79
N THR A 150 -0.25 -10.16 29.08
CA THR A 150 -1.14 -9.07 28.76
C THR A 150 -1.99 -9.41 27.55
N MET A 151 -3.32 -9.36 27.70
CA MET A 151 -4.27 -9.72 26.65
C MET A 151 -5.12 -8.52 26.25
N PRO A 152 -5.60 -8.46 25.00
CA PRO A 152 -6.59 -7.47 24.58
C PRO A 152 -7.88 -7.59 25.41
N SER A 153 -8.68 -6.51 25.42
CA SER A 153 -10.00 -6.54 26.08
C SER A 153 -10.84 -7.72 25.60
N SER A 154 -11.59 -8.33 26.52
CA SER A 154 -12.53 -9.45 26.22
C SER A 154 -13.62 -9.09 25.21
N ASP A 155 -13.83 -7.80 24.97
CA ASP A 155 -14.81 -7.25 24.04
C ASP A 155 -14.37 -7.31 22.59
N ARG A 156 -13.07 -7.48 22.35
CA ARG A 156 -12.49 -7.61 21.00
C ARG A 156 -12.73 -8.98 20.40
N ILE A 157 -12.84 -9.02 19.08
CA ILE A 157 -12.87 -10.27 18.30
C ILE A 157 -11.41 -10.67 18.01
N LEU A 158 -11.03 -11.84 18.54
CA LEU A 158 -9.69 -12.38 18.37
C LEU A 158 -9.70 -13.40 17.23
N VAL A 159 -8.80 -13.21 16.27
CA VAL A 159 -8.66 -14.11 15.12
C VAL A 159 -7.23 -14.63 15.06
N PRO A 160 -6.99 -15.93 15.29
CA PRO A 160 -5.64 -16.46 15.28
C PRO A 160 -5.06 -16.52 13.86
N LEU A 161 -3.83 -16.02 13.72
CA LEU A 161 -3.02 -16.09 12.50
C LEU A 161 -1.64 -16.67 12.80
N ASP A 162 -1.14 -17.49 11.89
CA ASP A 162 0.19 -18.08 12.01
C ASP A 162 1.27 -17.08 11.58
N VAL A 163 2.13 -16.73 12.53
CA VAL A 163 3.21 -15.75 12.35
C VAL A 163 4.20 -16.18 11.28
N GLU A 164 4.47 -17.48 11.18
CA GLU A 164 5.37 -18.06 10.18
C GLU A 164 4.92 -17.75 8.75
N ASN A 165 3.63 -17.90 8.47
CA ASN A 165 3.05 -17.59 7.16
C ASN A 165 3.18 -16.10 6.84
N ILE A 166 2.99 -15.22 7.82
CA ILE A 166 3.14 -13.77 7.66
C ILE A 166 4.60 -13.42 7.33
N ILE A 167 5.55 -13.97 8.07
CA ILE A 167 6.99 -13.74 7.83
C ILE A 167 7.39 -14.27 6.46
N LEU A 168 6.93 -15.46 6.08
CA LEU A 168 7.25 -16.06 4.79
C LEU A 168 6.72 -15.20 3.62
N GLU A 169 5.48 -14.76 3.71
CA GLU A 169 4.86 -13.91 2.70
C GLU A 169 5.55 -12.54 2.60
N TYR A 170 5.85 -11.91 3.74
CA TYR A 170 6.60 -10.66 3.78
C TYR A 170 7.99 -10.81 3.13
N THR A 171 8.72 -11.87 3.49
CA THR A 171 10.07 -12.12 2.94
C THR A 171 10.03 -12.33 1.43
N ARG A 172 9.02 -13.06 0.93
CA ARG A 172 8.83 -13.26 -0.51
C ARG A 172 8.53 -11.95 -1.23
N ARG A 173 7.61 -11.13 -0.69
CA ARG A 173 7.27 -9.80 -1.24
C ARG A 173 8.46 -8.85 -1.19
N ALA A 174 9.23 -8.86 -0.11
CA ALA A 174 10.43 -8.03 0.02
C ALA A 174 11.47 -8.38 -1.05
N LYS A 175 11.73 -9.67 -1.28
CA LYS A 175 12.65 -10.13 -2.34
C LYS A 175 12.16 -9.73 -3.74
N GLU A 176 10.86 -9.89 -4.02
CA GLU A 176 10.26 -9.46 -5.29
C GLU A 176 10.43 -7.95 -5.47
N ASN A 177 10.14 -7.16 -4.44
CA ASN A 177 10.29 -5.71 -4.47
C ASN A 177 11.75 -5.30 -4.70
N ASP A 178 12.70 -5.94 -4.01
CA ASP A 178 14.12 -5.67 -4.20
C ASP A 178 14.57 -6.00 -5.63
N GLN A 179 14.08 -7.09 -6.20
CA GLN A 179 14.34 -7.43 -7.59
C GLN A 179 13.78 -6.37 -8.55
N LEU A 180 12.51 -5.98 -8.38
CA LEU A 180 11.88 -4.95 -9.19
C LEU A 180 12.61 -3.59 -9.10
N MET A 181 13.11 -3.25 -7.91
CA MET A 181 13.90 -2.03 -7.69
C MET A 181 15.27 -2.09 -8.38
N ARG A 182 15.90 -3.27 -8.46
CA ARG A 182 17.17 -3.45 -9.18
C ARG A 182 17.00 -3.40 -10.69
N GLU A 183 15.96 -4.06 -11.21
CA GLU A 183 15.69 -4.13 -12.65
C GLU A 183 15.15 -2.80 -13.21
N LEU A 184 14.36 -2.10 -12.42
CA LEU A 184 13.74 -0.83 -12.79
C LEU A 184 13.94 0.22 -11.70
N PRO A 185 15.18 0.72 -11.48
CA PRO A 185 15.50 1.61 -10.37
C PRO A 185 14.86 3.00 -10.54
N ASP A 186 14.79 3.51 -11.76
CA ASP A 186 14.26 4.84 -12.08
C ASP A 186 12.94 4.75 -12.85
N LEU A 187 11.91 5.39 -12.32
CA LEU A 187 10.60 5.51 -12.97
C LEU A 187 10.47 6.75 -13.88
N ASN A 188 11.49 7.59 -13.96
CA ASN A 188 11.50 8.75 -14.88
C ASN A 188 11.87 8.36 -16.31
N VAL A 189 12.26 7.11 -16.53
CA VAL A 189 12.50 6.56 -17.86
C VAL A 189 11.19 6.38 -18.63
N SER A 190 11.26 6.42 -19.96
CA SER A 190 10.13 6.23 -20.87
C SER A 190 10.08 4.80 -21.41
N LEU A 191 8.91 4.42 -21.90
CA LEU A 191 8.69 3.13 -22.55
C LEU A 191 8.42 3.31 -24.04
N LYS A 192 8.93 2.39 -24.85
CA LYS A 192 8.60 2.26 -26.26
C LYS A 192 8.19 0.83 -26.61
N PHE A 193 7.44 0.68 -27.68
CA PHE A 193 7.16 -0.62 -28.26
C PHE A 193 8.34 -1.09 -29.13
N PRO A 194 8.71 -2.38 -29.09
CA PRO A 194 9.62 -2.96 -30.07
C PRO A 194 8.99 -2.99 -31.47
N GLU A 195 9.81 -3.08 -32.52
CA GLU A 195 9.32 -3.06 -33.92
C GLU A 195 8.30 -4.15 -34.25
N ASN A 196 8.40 -5.32 -33.61
CA ASN A 196 7.51 -6.47 -33.81
C ASN A 196 6.38 -6.55 -32.75
N ALA A 197 6.04 -5.45 -32.06
CA ALA A 197 5.06 -5.46 -30.98
C ALA A 197 3.68 -5.97 -31.42
N LYS A 198 3.21 -5.59 -32.61
CA LYS A 198 1.88 -5.95 -33.11
C LYS A 198 1.68 -7.46 -33.24
N GLU A 199 2.71 -8.21 -33.62
CA GLU A 199 2.64 -9.67 -33.74
C GLU A 199 2.65 -10.33 -32.36
N LYS A 200 3.45 -9.81 -31.44
CA LYS A 200 3.56 -10.32 -30.07
C LYS A 200 2.27 -10.13 -29.25
N PHE A 201 1.57 -9.01 -29.43
CA PHE A 201 0.30 -8.77 -28.74
C PHE A 201 -0.83 -9.71 -29.17
N LYS A 202 -0.79 -10.30 -30.37
CA LYS A 202 -1.84 -11.22 -30.85
C LYS A 202 -1.93 -12.54 -30.06
N GLY A 203 -0.85 -12.94 -29.36
CA GLY A 203 -0.79 -14.19 -28.62
C GLY A 203 -0.75 -14.05 -27.10
N VAL A 204 -0.86 -12.84 -26.56
CA VAL A 204 -0.71 -12.59 -25.13
C VAL A 204 -2.03 -12.11 -24.51
N HIS A 205 -2.46 -12.77 -23.44
CA HIS A 205 -3.59 -12.33 -22.63
C HIS A 205 -3.09 -11.37 -21.55
N LEU A 206 -3.41 -10.10 -21.68
CA LEU A 206 -3.10 -9.08 -20.70
C LEU A 206 -4.31 -8.81 -19.80
N SER A 207 -4.06 -8.56 -18.53
CA SER A 207 -5.08 -8.08 -17.58
C SER A 207 -5.55 -6.67 -17.94
N VAL A 208 -6.67 -6.24 -17.35
CA VAL A 208 -7.20 -4.88 -17.56
C VAL A 208 -6.19 -3.81 -17.15
N GLU A 209 -5.46 -4.06 -16.07
CA GLU A 209 -4.43 -3.14 -15.54
C GLU A 209 -3.23 -3.04 -16.48
N GLU A 210 -2.75 -4.17 -17.00
CA GLU A 210 -1.66 -4.22 -17.99
C GLU A 210 -2.07 -3.50 -19.27
N TRP A 211 -3.30 -3.71 -19.76
CA TRP A 211 -3.82 -2.99 -20.94
C TRP A 211 -3.87 -1.48 -20.71
N ARG A 212 -4.28 -1.03 -19.51
CA ARG A 212 -4.23 0.40 -19.15
C ARG A 212 -2.82 0.96 -19.26
N VAL A 213 -1.83 0.27 -18.71
CA VAL A 213 -0.43 0.69 -18.81
C VAL A 213 0.04 0.74 -20.26
N VAL A 214 -0.23 -0.31 -21.04
CA VAL A 214 0.13 -0.40 -22.46
C VAL A 214 -0.47 0.76 -23.27
N SER A 215 -1.70 1.17 -23.00
CA SER A 215 -2.37 2.27 -23.70
C SER A 215 -1.70 3.65 -23.49
N PHE A 216 -0.94 3.81 -22.41
CA PHE A 216 -0.19 5.05 -22.12
C PHE A 216 1.28 4.97 -22.52
N VAL A 217 1.76 3.84 -23.05
CA VAL A 217 3.14 3.69 -23.51
C VAL A 217 3.42 4.63 -24.67
N ASN A 218 4.28 5.60 -24.41
CA ASN A 218 4.73 6.58 -25.38
C ASN A 218 6.13 7.05 -24.95
N PRO A 219 7.10 7.22 -25.89
CA PRO A 219 8.43 7.74 -25.58
C PRO A 219 8.46 9.08 -24.83
N LYS A 220 7.35 9.84 -24.86
CA LYS A 220 7.21 11.12 -24.14
C LYS A 220 6.70 10.99 -22.71
N ASN A 221 6.14 9.84 -22.35
CA ASN A 221 5.57 9.59 -21.03
C ASN A 221 6.55 8.79 -20.19
N SER A 222 6.92 9.29 -19.03
CA SER A 222 7.68 8.50 -18.07
C SER A 222 6.80 7.45 -17.40
N ILE A 223 7.41 6.37 -16.90
CA ILE A 223 6.70 5.33 -16.15
C ILE A 223 5.98 5.94 -14.95
N LYS A 224 6.59 6.92 -14.28
CA LYS A 224 5.98 7.64 -13.16
C LYS A 224 4.72 8.42 -13.57
N GLN A 225 4.71 9.02 -14.77
CA GLN A 225 3.52 9.69 -15.30
C GLN A 225 2.42 8.69 -15.65
N ILE A 226 2.78 7.51 -16.18
CA ILE A 226 1.84 6.43 -16.46
C ILE A 226 1.22 5.91 -15.15
N ALA A 227 2.03 5.70 -14.11
CA ALA A 227 1.54 5.29 -12.78
C ALA A 227 0.52 6.30 -12.23
N LYS A 228 0.85 7.60 -12.25
CA LYS A 228 -0.03 8.66 -11.78
C LYS A 228 -1.33 8.75 -12.58
N ALA A 229 -1.29 8.58 -13.89
CA ALA A 229 -2.47 8.61 -14.75
C ALA A 229 -3.43 7.43 -14.50
N ASN A 230 -2.92 6.33 -13.97
CA ASN A 230 -3.70 5.12 -13.68
C ASN A 230 -3.99 4.92 -12.18
N ASN A 231 -3.62 5.87 -11.31
CA ASN A 231 -3.72 5.76 -9.85
C ASN A 231 -3.01 4.51 -9.29
N MET A 232 -1.86 4.16 -9.85
CA MET A 232 -1.04 3.03 -9.43
C MET A 232 0.10 3.50 -8.54
N SER A 233 0.44 2.71 -7.54
CA SER A 233 1.64 2.90 -6.72
C SER A 233 2.92 2.64 -7.54
N ASP A 234 4.05 3.13 -7.05
CA ASP A 234 5.36 2.93 -7.67
C ASP A 234 5.75 1.44 -7.79
N MET A 235 5.29 0.59 -6.88
CA MET A 235 5.57 -0.84 -6.92
C MET A 235 4.65 -1.59 -7.88
N GLU A 236 3.38 -1.22 -7.95
CA GLU A 236 2.43 -1.80 -8.91
C GLU A 236 2.86 -1.54 -10.35
N ILE A 237 3.20 -0.28 -10.66
CA ILE A 237 3.66 0.03 -12.03
C ILE A 237 4.98 -0.67 -12.36
N ARG A 238 5.94 -0.79 -11.39
CA ARG A 238 7.17 -1.56 -11.61
C ARG A 238 6.88 -3.01 -11.95
N ARG A 239 5.97 -3.66 -11.20
CA ARG A 239 5.60 -5.07 -11.44
C ARG A 239 5.01 -5.26 -12.84
N ILE A 240 4.07 -4.40 -13.22
CA ILE A 240 3.44 -4.47 -14.55
C ILE A 240 4.48 -4.22 -15.65
N VAL A 241 5.26 -3.15 -15.54
CA VAL A 241 6.28 -2.82 -16.54
C VAL A 241 7.35 -3.90 -16.64
N TYR A 242 7.80 -4.46 -15.52
CA TYR A 242 8.74 -5.57 -15.50
C TYR A 242 8.19 -6.80 -16.22
N GLY A 243 6.94 -7.18 -15.96
CA GLY A 243 6.25 -8.27 -16.68
C GLY A 243 6.19 -8.03 -18.19
N LEU A 244 5.80 -6.82 -18.61
CA LEU A 244 5.76 -6.44 -20.01
C LEU A 244 7.16 -6.44 -20.67
N MET A 245 8.20 -6.06 -19.93
CA MET A 245 9.60 -6.12 -20.40
C MET A 245 10.07 -7.57 -20.57
N MET A 246 9.80 -8.44 -19.59
CA MET A 246 10.16 -9.86 -19.67
C MET A 246 9.44 -10.56 -20.82
N ALA A 247 8.21 -10.17 -21.12
CA ALA A 247 7.47 -10.64 -22.31
C ALA A 247 7.94 -9.99 -23.61
N ASN A 248 8.94 -9.10 -23.58
CA ASN A 248 9.40 -8.32 -24.72
C ASN A 248 8.30 -7.51 -25.43
N LEU A 249 7.28 -7.08 -24.68
CA LEU A 249 6.19 -6.24 -25.20
C LEU A 249 6.52 -4.75 -25.15
N VAL A 250 7.39 -4.35 -24.22
CA VAL A 250 7.89 -2.97 -24.09
C VAL A 250 9.40 -2.96 -23.85
N GLN A 251 10.03 -1.84 -24.16
CA GLN A 251 11.44 -1.57 -23.89
C GLN A 251 11.60 -0.24 -23.18
N VAL A 252 12.51 -0.18 -22.20
CA VAL A 252 12.85 1.04 -21.48
C VAL A 252 13.75 1.91 -22.35
N MET A 253 13.43 3.19 -22.42
CA MET A 253 14.28 4.23 -22.99
C MET A 253 14.69 5.20 -21.90
N LYS A 254 15.96 5.60 -21.88
CA LYS A 254 16.35 6.78 -21.11
C LYS A 254 15.68 7.99 -21.76
N PRO A 255 15.08 8.92 -20.98
CA PRO A 255 14.54 10.13 -21.57
C PRO A 255 15.65 10.87 -22.28
N ASP A 256 15.42 11.20 -23.56
CA ASP A 256 16.31 12.07 -24.31
C ASP A 256 16.31 13.45 -23.63
N THR A 257 17.32 13.71 -22.84
CA THR A 257 17.57 15.03 -22.21
C THR A 257 18.00 16.09 -23.20
N SER A 258 17.98 15.81 -24.50
CA SER A 258 18.34 16.75 -25.56
C SER A 258 17.27 17.80 -25.90
N GLY A 259 16.24 17.99 -25.06
CA GLY A 259 15.13 18.95 -25.27
C GLY A 259 14.99 20.07 -24.24
N ALA A 260 15.84 20.15 -23.21
CA ALA A 260 15.83 21.26 -22.26
C ALA A 260 16.83 22.35 -22.66
N GLY A 261 16.59 22.96 -23.82
CA GLY A 261 17.25 24.17 -24.25
C GLY A 261 16.86 25.35 -23.34
N ALA A 262 17.88 26.04 -22.87
CA ALA A 262 17.87 27.23 -22.04
C ALA A 262 16.68 28.17 -22.29
N ALA A 263 15.77 28.25 -21.33
CA ALA A 263 14.81 29.34 -21.27
C ALA A 263 15.48 30.55 -20.64
N LYS A 264 15.93 31.50 -21.49
CA LYS A 264 16.22 32.89 -21.10
C LYS A 264 14.91 33.50 -20.60
N SER A 265 14.95 34.10 -19.43
CA SER A 265 13.92 34.98 -18.92
C SER A 265 13.76 36.19 -19.82
N PRO A 266 12.52 36.62 -20.12
CA PRO A 266 12.21 38.01 -20.31
C PRO A 266 11.21 38.50 -19.25
N ALA A 267 11.50 39.72 -18.81
CA ALA A 267 10.73 40.48 -17.85
C ALA A 267 9.32 40.83 -18.35
N ALA A 268 8.46 40.95 -17.36
CA ALA A 268 7.14 41.56 -17.30
C ALA A 268 6.67 42.47 -18.47
N SER A 269 5.52 42.12 -19.04
CA SER A 269 4.32 42.98 -19.17
C SER A 269 3.28 42.31 -20.08
N GLY A 270 1.98 42.31 -19.66
CA GLY A 270 0.84 41.96 -20.51
C GLY A 270 -0.06 40.84 -19.99
N ALA A 271 -0.80 41.10 -18.92
CA ALA A 271 -1.94 40.28 -18.50
C ALA A 271 -3.14 40.50 -19.43
N SER A 272 -3.94 39.45 -19.62
CA SER A 272 -5.36 39.54 -20.04
C SER A 272 -5.78 39.11 -21.46
N ALA A 273 -5.16 38.12 -22.09
CA ALA A 273 -5.84 37.53 -23.26
C ALA A 273 -5.61 36.01 -23.47
N ALA A 274 -4.80 35.37 -22.64
CA ALA A 274 -4.36 33.99 -22.87
C ALA A 274 -5.22 32.90 -22.17
N ALA A 275 -6.11 33.25 -21.25
CA ALA A 275 -6.88 32.27 -20.46
C ALA A 275 -8.04 31.59 -21.24
N ALA A 276 -8.59 32.24 -22.25
CA ALA A 276 -9.69 31.68 -23.04
C ALA A 276 -9.21 30.68 -24.11
N ALA A 277 -8.03 30.90 -24.68
CA ALA A 277 -7.50 30.03 -25.75
C ALA A 277 -6.96 28.70 -25.25
N THR A 278 -6.52 28.64 -24.00
CA THR A 278 -5.93 27.42 -23.41
C THR A 278 -6.99 26.39 -23.05
N LYS A 279 -8.16 26.82 -22.56
CA LYS A 279 -9.29 25.91 -22.26
C LYS A 279 -9.86 25.26 -23.53
N GLN A 280 -9.95 25.98 -24.64
CA GLN A 280 -10.45 25.42 -25.90
C GLN A 280 -9.46 24.46 -26.58
N ARG A 281 -8.15 24.65 -26.41
CA ARG A 281 -7.12 23.71 -26.91
C ARG A 281 -7.05 22.42 -26.09
N GLN A 282 -7.25 22.48 -24.78
CA GLN A 282 -7.29 21.28 -23.92
C GLN A 282 -8.56 20.45 -24.17
N ALA A 283 -9.72 21.08 -24.35
CA ALA A 283 -10.96 20.38 -24.69
C ALA A 283 -10.89 19.68 -26.05
N ARG A 284 -10.32 20.32 -27.08
CA ARG A 284 -10.11 19.70 -28.40
C ARG A 284 -9.07 18.55 -28.38
N LYS A 285 -8.01 18.63 -27.58
CA LYS A 285 -7.06 17.52 -27.43
C LYS A 285 -7.66 16.30 -26.71
N ALA A 286 -8.49 16.52 -25.69
CA ALA A 286 -9.20 15.44 -25.00
C ALA A 286 -10.24 14.74 -25.91
N GLN A 287 -10.94 15.50 -26.74
CA GLN A 287 -11.94 14.97 -27.66
C GLN A 287 -11.32 14.19 -28.85
N VAL A 288 -10.16 14.60 -29.33
CA VAL A 288 -9.43 13.88 -30.40
C VAL A 288 -8.81 12.57 -29.87
N GLN A 289 -8.32 12.54 -28.62
CA GLN A 289 -7.79 11.33 -28.02
C GLN A 289 -8.88 10.29 -27.71
N SER A 290 -10.06 10.72 -27.24
CA SER A 290 -11.18 9.80 -27.01
C SER A 290 -11.74 9.20 -28.30
N SER A 291 -11.75 9.92 -29.40
CA SER A 291 -12.21 9.42 -30.69
C SER A 291 -11.26 8.39 -31.34
N VAL A 292 -9.96 8.51 -31.11
CA VAL A 292 -8.97 7.54 -31.60
C VAL A 292 -9.01 6.26 -30.76
N VAL A 293 -9.17 6.37 -29.44
CA VAL A 293 -9.32 5.22 -28.55
C VAL A 293 -10.60 4.45 -28.88
N ASN A 294 -11.73 5.15 -29.06
CA ASN A 294 -13.00 4.51 -29.41
C ASN A 294 -12.94 3.82 -30.79
N LYS A 295 -12.28 4.41 -31.78
CA LYS A 295 -12.05 3.76 -33.09
C LYS A 295 -11.15 2.53 -33.01
N LEU A 296 -10.19 2.50 -32.09
CA LEU A 296 -9.35 1.32 -31.83
C LEU A 296 -10.16 0.22 -31.12
N ILE A 297 -10.98 0.56 -30.14
CA ILE A 297 -11.88 -0.38 -29.45
C ILE A 297 -12.92 -0.97 -30.41
N ASP A 298 -13.52 -0.16 -31.26
CA ASP A 298 -14.50 -0.63 -32.25
C ASP A 298 -13.87 -1.53 -33.33
N LYS A 299 -12.63 -1.25 -33.71
CA LYS A 299 -11.89 -2.09 -34.67
C LYS A 299 -11.40 -3.41 -34.08
N ILE A 300 -11.21 -3.49 -32.75
CA ILE A 300 -10.88 -4.72 -32.02
C ILE A 300 -12.12 -5.58 -31.79
N LYS A 301 -13.32 -4.97 -31.65
CA LYS A 301 -14.60 -5.68 -31.52
C LYS A 301 -15.16 -6.23 -32.82
N SER A 302 -14.60 -5.81 -33.95
CA SER A 302 -15.02 -6.23 -35.30
C SER A 302 -14.05 -7.26 -35.94
N LEU A 303 -13.10 -7.78 -35.17
CA LEU A 303 -12.20 -8.90 -35.48
C LEU A 303 -12.48 -10.09 -34.54
#